data_55d27db651f76bd5931e59b368596f79
#
_entry.id   55d27db651f76bd5931e59b368596f79
#
_cell.length_a   1.000
_cell.length_b   1.000
_cell.length_c   1.000
_cell.angle_alpha   90.00
_cell.angle_beta   90.00
_cell.angle_gamma   90.00
#
_symmetry.space_group_name_H-M   'P 1'
#
loop_
_entity.id
_entity.type
_entity.pdbx_description
1 polymer ?
#
loop_
_entity_poly.entity_id
_entity_poly.type
_entity_poly.pdbx_seq_one_letter_code
_entity_poly.pdbx_strand_id
1 'polypeptide(L)'
;MAKAATKAVAAAKSTKVGKLNIADLKTNYDAKTGGVWIPVCMETGFVVNTNARFKIASSGTGAFKRAQALALKNARNAGQELTDEQINDVTAELLVEHIIRDWEGDDICDGDDVLPYSRDNAVRLMREVEIIRDWVGQQADNIGNFTEQRIRELEGN
;
A
#
# COMPACT_ATOMS: atom_id res chain seq x y z
N MET A 1 -45.05 38.61 -1.63
CA MET A 1 -43.75 39.07 -1.13
C MET A 1 -42.84 37.85 -0.97
N ALA A 2 -41.94 37.67 -1.87
CA ALA A 2 -40.99 36.55 -1.83
C ALA A 2 -39.76 36.93 -1.01
N LYS A 3 -39.51 36.22 0.08
CA LYS A 3 -38.26 36.32 0.84
C LYS A 3 -37.18 35.52 0.10
N ALA A 4 -36.23 36.23 -0.47
CA ALA A 4 -35.00 35.64 -0.98
C ALA A 4 -34.19 35.01 0.16
N ALA A 5 -34.03 33.68 0.15
CA ALA A 5 -33.13 33.00 1.02
C ALA A 5 -31.69 33.22 0.51
N THR A 6 -30.93 34.01 1.24
CA THR A 6 -29.51 34.22 0.97
C THR A 6 -28.77 32.93 1.39
N LYS A 7 -28.34 32.19 0.38
CA LYS A 7 -27.52 30.98 0.57
C LYS A 7 -26.14 31.46 1.02
N ALA A 8 -25.79 31.24 2.27
CA ALA A 8 -24.44 31.51 2.76
C ALA A 8 -23.46 30.57 2.04
N VAL A 9 -22.62 31.14 1.20
CA VAL A 9 -21.49 30.45 0.61
C VAL A 9 -20.51 30.17 1.73
N ALA A 10 -20.33 28.91 2.10
CA ALA A 10 -19.30 28.51 3.05
C ALA A 10 -17.95 28.99 2.50
N ALA A 11 -17.27 29.87 3.25
CA ALA A 11 -15.95 30.33 2.92
C ALA A 11 -15.03 29.12 2.78
N ALA A 12 -14.44 28.92 1.59
CA ALA A 12 -13.40 27.93 1.38
C ALA A 12 -12.31 28.16 2.42
N LYS A 13 -11.98 27.15 3.26
CA LYS A 13 -10.86 27.22 4.17
C LYS A 13 -9.63 27.53 3.35
N SER A 14 -9.07 28.73 3.55
CA SER A 14 -7.79 29.12 2.98
C SER A 14 -6.76 28.07 3.40
N THR A 15 -6.34 27.24 2.45
CA THR A 15 -5.21 26.35 2.63
C THR A 15 -4.00 27.24 2.83
N LYS A 16 -3.46 27.30 4.05
CA LYS A 16 -2.19 27.97 4.30
C LYS A 16 -1.17 27.31 3.39
N VAL A 17 -0.63 28.07 2.45
CA VAL A 17 0.51 27.63 1.65
C VAL A 17 1.67 27.41 2.61
N GLY A 18 1.95 26.16 2.92
CA GLY A 18 3.05 25.78 3.79
C GLY A 18 4.39 25.96 3.08
N LYS A 19 5.44 26.16 3.85
CA LYS A 19 6.81 26.14 3.30
C LYS A 19 7.19 24.69 2.98
N LEU A 20 7.85 24.47 1.84
CA LEU A 20 8.49 23.21 1.53
C LEU A 20 9.67 23.00 2.48
N ASN A 21 9.56 22.06 3.40
CA ASN A 21 10.64 21.72 4.33
C ASN A 21 11.34 20.45 3.84
N ILE A 22 12.58 20.60 3.37
CA ILE A 22 13.38 19.49 2.84
C ILE A 22 13.59 18.40 3.90
N ALA A 23 13.73 18.77 5.17
CA ALA A 23 13.92 17.78 6.24
C ALA A 23 12.72 16.82 6.37
N ASP A 24 11.49 17.33 6.17
CA ASP A 24 10.28 16.54 6.24
C ASP A 24 10.11 15.60 5.05
N LEU A 25 10.70 15.96 3.91
CA LEU A 25 10.64 15.20 2.66
C LEU A 25 11.79 14.22 2.48
N LYS A 26 12.76 14.19 3.39
CA LYS A 26 13.83 13.20 3.34
C LYS A 26 13.26 11.80 3.43
N THR A 27 13.80 10.91 2.60
CA THR A 27 13.45 9.49 2.64
C THR A 27 14.10 8.84 3.86
N ASN A 28 13.29 8.14 4.64
CA ASN A 28 13.78 7.28 5.70
C ASN A 28 14.11 5.90 5.11
N TYR A 29 15.40 5.59 5.00
CA TYR A 29 15.85 4.34 4.39
C TYR A 29 15.55 3.10 5.23
N ASP A 30 15.53 3.22 6.55
CA ASP A 30 15.17 2.12 7.44
C ASP A 30 13.69 1.77 7.27
N ALA A 31 12.84 2.77 7.16
CA ALA A 31 11.41 2.59 6.87
C ALA A 31 11.17 2.00 5.46
N LYS A 32 11.96 2.40 4.46
CA LYS A 32 11.88 1.78 3.11
C LYS A 32 12.11 0.28 3.15
N THR A 33 13.05 -0.16 3.96
CA THR A 33 13.44 -1.57 4.05
C THR A 33 12.57 -2.34 5.04
N GLY A 34 12.36 -1.77 6.22
CA GLY A 34 11.62 -2.39 7.32
C GLY A 34 10.10 -2.33 7.19
N GLY A 35 9.61 -1.42 6.35
CA GLY A 35 8.19 -1.17 6.16
C GLY A 35 7.60 -0.16 7.13
N VAL A 36 6.50 0.44 6.70
CA VAL A 36 5.66 1.34 7.49
C VAL A 36 4.26 0.75 7.64
N TRP A 37 3.62 1.01 8.78
CA TRP A 37 2.25 0.60 9.01
C TRP A 37 1.29 1.53 8.26
N ILE A 38 0.59 0.99 7.27
CA ILE A 38 -0.35 1.74 6.44
C ILE A 38 -1.76 1.21 6.67
N PRO A 39 -2.70 2.07 7.12
CA PRO A 39 -4.09 1.68 7.23
C PRO A 39 -4.67 1.28 5.88
N VAL A 40 -5.47 0.22 5.87
CA VAL A 40 -6.20 -0.17 4.66
C VAL A 40 -7.27 0.88 4.41
N CYS A 41 -7.06 1.68 3.37
CA CYS A 41 -8.00 2.69 2.91
C CYS A 41 -8.17 2.49 1.41
N MET A 42 -9.35 2.02 1.01
CA MET A 42 -9.66 1.84 -0.40
C MET A 42 -10.63 2.91 -0.84
N GLU A 43 -10.15 3.88 -1.57
CA GLU A 43 -10.95 5.00 -2.08
C GLU A 43 -11.96 4.59 -3.16
N THR A 44 -11.94 3.36 -3.60
CA THR A 44 -12.69 2.90 -4.77
C THR A 44 -13.95 2.09 -4.42
N GLY A 45 -14.80 2.61 -3.56
CA GLY A 45 -16.17 2.08 -3.41
C GLY A 45 -16.32 0.77 -2.64
N PHE A 46 -15.25 0.22 -2.09
CA PHE A 46 -15.28 -1.03 -1.36
C PHE A 46 -15.26 -0.87 0.12
N VAL A 47 -15.43 0.18 0.70
CA VAL A 47 -15.24 0.12 2.03
C VAL A 47 -14.78 1.24 2.71
N VAL A 48 -14.98 1.37 3.68
CA VAL A 48 -14.87 0.48 4.80
C VAL A 48 -14.07 1.18 5.89
N ASN A 49 -14.72 1.50 6.93
CA ASN A 49 -14.04 1.75 8.19
C ASN A 49 -13.46 0.41 8.67
N THR A 50 -12.20 0.17 8.41
CA THR A 50 -11.47 -0.98 8.95
C THR A 50 -10.32 -0.52 9.82
N ASN A 51 -10.02 -1.29 10.87
CA ASN A 51 -8.82 -1.10 11.69
C ASN A 51 -7.61 -1.87 11.13
N ALA A 52 -7.79 -2.58 10.01
CA ALA A 52 -6.72 -3.35 9.40
C ALA A 52 -5.57 -2.44 8.94
N ARG A 53 -4.35 -2.86 9.21
CA ARG A 53 -3.12 -2.20 8.76
C ARG A 53 -2.16 -3.23 8.20
N PHE A 54 -1.45 -2.85 7.14
CA PHE A 54 -0.34 -3.62 6.59
C PHE A 54 0.97 -2.91 6.85
N LYS A 55 2.00 -3.66 7.20
CA LYS A 55 3.38 -3.17 7.25
C LYS A 55 4.02 -3.40 5.88
N ILE A 56 4.21 -2.31 5.13
CA ILE A 56 4.60 -2.34 3.73
C ILE A 56 5.97 -1.68 3.56
N ALA A 57 6.91 -2.40 2.95
CA ALA A 57 8.20 -1.88 2.53
C ALA A 57 8.12 -1.26 1.12
N SER A 58 9.13 -0.51 0.74
CA SER A 58 9.17 0.15 -0.57
C SER A 58 9.62 -0.80 -1.69
N SER A 59 8.95 -0.74 -2.82
CA SER A 59 9.41 -1.35 -4.08
C SER A 59 10.69 -0.70 -4.64
N GLY A 60 11.03 0.49 -4.16
CA GLY A 60 12.26 1.19 -4.51
C GLY A 60 13.54 0.62 -3.89
N THR A 61 13.46 -0.50 -3.14
CA THR A 61 14.65 -1.16 -2.58
C THR A 61 15.44 -1.93 -3.63
N GLY A 62 16.77 -1.97 -3.47
CA GLY A 62 17.61 -2.74 -4.39
C GLY A 62 17.31 -4.25 -4.38
N ALA A 63 16.88 -4.78 -3.23
CA ALA A 63 16.50 -6.19 -3.10
C ALA A 63 15.28 -6.53 -3.96
N PHE A 64 14.22 -5.74 -3.86
CA PHE A 64 13.01 -5.93 -4.68
C PHE A 64 13.31 -5.81 -6.17
N LYS A 65 14.05 -4.76 -6.57
CA LYS A 65 14.39 -4.53 -7.99
C LYS A 65 15.21 -5.68 -8.59
N ARG A 66 16.16 -6.24 -7.83
CA ARG A 66 16.92 -7.42 -8.27
C ARG A 66 16.05 -8.66 -8.40
N ALA A 67 15.18 -8.90 -7.43
CA ALA A 67 14.25 -10.04 -7.46
C ALA A 67 13.27 -9.95 -8.64
N GLN A 68 12.72 -8.77 -8.89
CA GLN A 68 11.84 -8.51 -10.04
C GLN A 68 12.58 -8.73 -11.37
N ALA A 69 13.79 -8.21 -11.51
CA ALA A 69 14.60 -8.41 -12.71
C ALA A 69 14.93 -9.88 -12.96
N LEU A 70 15.22 -10.64 -11.91
CA LEU A 70 15.47 -12.08 -11.99
C LEU A 70 14.21 -12.86 -12.43
N ALA A 71 13.06 -12.51 -11.86
CA ALA A 71 11.79 -13.13 -12.23
C ALA A 71 11.46 -12.90 -13.71
N LEU A 72 11.63 -11.68 -14.20
CA LEU A 72 11.45 -11.34 -15.62
C LEU A 72 12.44 -12.06 -16.53
N LYS A 73 13.70 -12.18 -16.12
CA LYS A 73 14.71 -12.94 -16.86
C LYS A 73 14.35 -14.42 -16.97
N ASN A 74 13.92 -15.02 -15.86
CA ASN A 74 13.53 -16.43 -15.82
C ASN A 74 12.32 -16.69 -16.72
N ALA A 75 11.35 -15.80 -16.72
CA ALA A 75 10.18 -15.87 -17.58
C ALA A 75 10.57 -15.83 -19.09
N ARG A 76 11.48 -14.92 -19.47
CA ARG A 76 11.97 -14.82 -20.85
C ARG A 76 12.76 -16.06 -21.29
N ASN A 77 13.59 -16.59 -20.38
CA ASN A 77 14.42 -17.77 -20.68
C ASN A 77 13.58 -19.06 -20.85
N ALA A 78 12.39 -19.12 -20.25
CA ALA A 78 11.47 -20.23 -20.42
C ALA A 78 10.83 -20.29 -21.82
N GLY A 79 10.98 -19.23 -22.63
CA GLY A 79 10.51 -19.18 -24.03
C GLY A 79 8.98 -19.18 -24.19
N GLN A 80 8.24 -19.01 -23.11
CA GLN A 80 6.78 -18.94 -23.09
C GLN A 80 6.33 -17.57 -22.63
N GLU A 81 5.31 -17.03 -23.28
CA GLU A 81 4.57 -15.90 -22.70
C GLU A 81 3.90 -16.39 -21.42
N LEU A 82 4.09 -15.64 -20.34
CA LEU A 82 3.41 -15.93 -19.06
C LEU A 82 1.92 -15.65 -19.22
N THR A 83 1.10 -16.57 -18.73
CA THR A 83 -0.33 -16.31 -18.56
C THR A 83 -0.56 -15.28 -17.46
N ASP A 84 -1.73 -14.64 -17.46
CA ASP A 84 -2.10 -13.68 -16.40
C ASP A 84 -2.03 -14.33 -15.00
N GLU A 85 -2.44 -15.60 -14.89
CA GLU A 85 -2.34 -16.35 -13.64
C GLU A 85 -0.89 -16.51 -13.18
N GLN A 86 0.03 -16.86 -14.09
CA GLN A 86 1.45 -17.00 -13.79
C GLN A 86 2.08 -15.67 -13.39
N ILE A 87 1.68 -14.57 -14.04
CA ILE A 87 2.12 -13.22 -13.69
C ILE A 87 1.63 -12.87 -12.28
N ASN A 88 0.38 -13.18 -11.95
CA ASN A 88 -0.20 -12.95 -10.65
C ASN A 88 0.51 -13.76 -9.55
N ASP A 89 0.84 -15.02 -9.84
CA ASP A 89 1.59 -15.86 -8.91
C ASP A 89 2.98 -15.31 -8.61
N VAL A 90 3.72 -14.92 -9.64
CA VAL A 90 5.06 -14.33 -9.48
C VAL A 90 4.97 -13.00 -8.72
N THR A 91 3.98 -12.18 -9.04
CA THR A 91 3.76 -10.90 -8.35
C THR A 91 3.44 -11.11 -6.87
N ALA A 92 2.55 -12.06 -6.56
CA ALA A 92 2.19 -12.39 -5.18
C ALA A 92 3.42 -12.82 -4.36
N GLU A 93 4.23 -13.71 -4.89
CA GLU A 93 5.46 -14.16 -4.21
C GLU A 93 6.45 -13.00 -3.99
N LEU A 94 6.66 -12.14 -4.99
CA LEU A 94 7.54 -10.97 -4.85
C LEU A 94 7.04 -9.98 -3.79
N LEU A 95 5.74 -9.72 -3.75
CA LEU A 95 5.15 -8.81 -2.76
C LEU A 95 5.28 -9.39 -1.36
N VAL A 96 5.04 -10.67 -1.18
CA VAL A 96 5.13 -11.31 0.13
C VAL A 96 6.58 -11.40 0.63
N GLU A 97 7.51 -11.70 -0.24
CA GLU A 97 8.92 -11.86 0.16
C GLU A 97 9.61 -10.51 0.43
N HIS A 98 9.27 -9.47 -0.35
CA HIS A 98 10.04 -8.23 -0.34
C HIS A 98 9.27 -7.00 0.15
N ILE A 99 7.95 -7.02 0.13
CA ILE A 99 7.11 -5.84 0.38
C ILE A 99 6.31 -5.97 1.67
N ILE A 100 5.51 -7.01 1.81
CA ILE A 100 4.67 -7.20 2.99
C ILE A 100 5.53 -7.75 4.13
N ARG A 101 5.56 -7.01 5.24
CA ARG A 101 6.30 -7.43 6.44
C ARG A 101 5.40 -8.03 7.49
N ASP A 102 4.18 -7.53 7.58
CA ASP A 102 3.21 -7.95 8.59
C ASP A 102 1.84 -7.35 8.27
N TRP A 103 0.79 -7.82 8.93
CA TRP A 103 -0.48 -7.12 9.05
C TRP A 103 -1.09 -7.31 10.42
N GLU A 104 -1.96 -6.41 10.79
CA GLU A 104 -2.69 -6.47 12.05
C GLU A 104 -4.13 -5.96 11.88
N GLY A 105 -4.96 -6.35 12.81
CA GLY A 105 -6.38 -5.99 12.87
C GLY A 105 -7.27 -7.22 12.72
N ASP A 106 -8.28 -7.29 13.57
CA ASP A 106 -9.26 -8.38 13.54
C ASP A 106 -10.21 -8.30 12.33
N ASP A 107 -10.10 -7.20 11.57
CA ASP A 107 -10.90 -6.95 10.37
C ASP A 107 -10.36 -7.66 9.11
N ILE A 108 -9.20 -8.32 9.20
CA ILE A 108 -8.69 -9.15 8.11
C ILE A 108 -9.19 -10.57 8.32
N CYS A 109 -10.23 -10.95 7.58
CA CYS A 109 -10.95 -12.20 7.76
C CYS A 109 -11.13 -12.94 6.44
N ASP A 110 -11.30 -14.25 6.54
CA ASP A 110 -11.82 -15.11 5.49
C ASP A 110 -13.15 -15.68 5.98
N GLY A 111 -14.25 -15.10 5.49
CA GLY A 111 -15.56 -15.34 6.10
C GLY A 111 -15.61 -14.81 7.53
N ASP A 112 -15.93 -15.68 8.48
CA ASP A 112 -16.03 -15.34 9.91
C ASP A 112 -14.71 -15.53 10.67
N ASP A 113 -13.69 -16.12 10.02
CA ASP A 113 -12.41 -16.46 10.64
C ASP A 113 -11.40 -15.34 10.45
N VAL A 114 -10.80 -14.84 11.52
CA VAL A 114 -9.68 -13.91 11.47
C VAL A 114 -8.49 -14.59 10.79
N LEU A 115 -7.91 -13.90 9.81
CA LEU A 115 -6.77 -14.38 9.05
C LEU A 115 -5.46 -13.80 9.63
N PRO A 116 -4.72 -14.56 10.46
CA PRO A 116 -3.48 -14.07 11.01
C PRO A 116 -2.40 -13.95 9.95
N TYR A 117 -1.44 -13.05 10.16
CA TYR A 117 -0.29 -12.96 9.27
C TYR A 117 0.54 -14.25 9.33
N SER A 118 0.76 -14.81 8.16
CA SER A 118 1.76 -15.83 7.89
C SER A 118 2.16 -15.72 6.42
N ARG A 119 3.31 -16.28 6.07
CA ARG A 119 3.74 -16.28 4.66
C ARG A 119 2.70 -16.94 3.76
N ASP A 120 2.17 -18.08 4.16
CA ASP A 120 1.19 -18.83 3.36
C ASP A 120 -0.12 -18.07 3.21
N ASN A 121 -0.62 -17.45 4.28
CA ASN A 121 -1.83 -16.63 4.22
C ASN A 121 -1.59 -15.38 3.37
N ALA A 122 -0.40 -14.78 3.44
CA ALA A 122 -0.05 -13.60 2.64
C ALA A 122 0.02 -13.95 1.14
N VAL A 123 0.64 -15.06 0.78
CA VAL A 123 0.69 -15.54 -0.61
C VAL A 123 -0.73 -15.81 -1.12
N ARG A 124 -1.54 -16.51 -0.34
CA ARG A 124 -2.92 -16.79 -0.69
C ARG A 124 -3.74 -15.51 -0.91
N LEU A 125 -3.65 -14.56 0.02
CA LEU A 125 -4.33 -13.28 -0.07
C LEU A 125 -3.92 -12.50 -1.34
N MET A 126 -2.62 -12.46 -1.64
CA MET A 126 -2.11 -11.75 -2.81
C MET A 126 -2.48 -12.43 -4.13
N ARG A 127 -2.65 -13.75 -4.15
CA ARG A 127 -3.11 -14.49 -5.33
C ARG A 127 -4.60 -14.33 -5.58
N GLU A 128 -5.41 -14.47 -4.54
CA GLU A 128 -6.86 -14.57 -4.65
C GLU A 128 -7.55 -13.20 -4.68
N VAL A 129 -6.96 -12.17 -4.06
CA VAL A 129 -7.60 -10.87 -3.89
C VAL A 129 -6.84 -9.77 -4.64
N GLU A 130 -7.15 -9.64 -5.92
CA GLU A 130 -6.49 -8.70 -6.83
C GLU A 130 -6.50 -7.26 -6.33
N ILE A 131 -7.62 -6.80 -5.78
CA ILE A 131 -7.75 -5.43 -5.29
C ILE A 131 -6.79 -5.13 -4.13
N ILE A 132 -6.55 -6.09 -3.25
CA ILE A 132 -5.58 -5.96 -2.15
C ILE A 132 -4.16 -6.00 -2.71
N ARG A 133 -3.88 -6.90 -3.63
CA ARG A 133 -2.58 -6.99 -4.31
C ARG A 133 -2.20 -5.67 -4.98
N ASP A 134 -3.12 -5.08 -5.73
CA ASP A 134 -2.91 -3.83 -6.43
C ASP A 134 -2.72 -2.67 -5.45
N TRP A 135 -3.53 -2.62 -4.40
CA TRP A 135 -3.39 -1.61 -3.34
C TRP A 135 -2.03 -1.71 -2.65
N VAL A 136 -1.58 -2.91 -2.28
CA VAL A 136 -0.25 -3.13 -1.66
C VAL A 136 0.85 -2.65 -2.61
N GLY A 137 0.77 -2.98 -3.90
CA GLY A 137 1.71 -2.52 -4.91
C GLY A 137 1.76 -1.00 -5.00
N GLN A 138 0.61 -0.34 -5.05
CA GLN A 138 0.51 1.12 -5.09
C GLN A 138 1.12 1.78 -3.84
N GLN A 139 0.87 1.22 -2.66
CA GLN A 139 1.46 1.74 -1.43
C GLN A 139 2.99 1.57 -1.40
N ALA A 140 3.49 0.45 -1.89
CA ALA A 140 4.93 0.18 -1.99
C ALA A 140 5.64 1.11 -2.98
N ASP A 141 4.97 1.49 -4.06
CA ASP A 141 5.48 2.39 -5.10
C ASP A 141 5.41 3.87 -4.68
N ASN A 142 4.53 4.21 -3.75
CA ASN A 142 4.38 5.58 -3.28
C ASN A 142 5.54 5.98 -2.36
N ILE A 143 6.54 6.64 -2.93
CA ILE A 143 7.71 7.11 -2.18
C ILE A 143 7.35 8.07 -1.03
N GLY A 144 6.23 8.76 -1.13
CA GLY A 144 5.71 9.64 -0.08
C GLY A 144 5.44 8.93 1.23
N ASN A 145 5.11 7.63 1.21
CA ASN A 145 4.88 6.82 2.40
C ASN A 145 6.14 6.64 3.26
N PHE A 146 7.33 6.85 2.68
CA PHE A 146 8.62 6.63 3.33
C PHE A 146 9.38 7.92 3.64
N THR A 147 8.68 9.04 3.67
CA THR A 147 9.24 10.33 4.11
C THR A 147 9.15 10.48 5.62
N GLU A 148 10.06 11.26 6.19
CA GLU A 148 10.06 11.53 7.63
C GLU A 148 8.74 12.16 8.11
N GLN A 149 8.14 13.05 7.33
CA GLN A 149 6.84 13.65 7.65
C GLN A 149 5.75 12.57 7.71
N ARG A 150 5.64 11.74 6.67
CA ARG A 150 4.57 10.75 6.58
C ARG A 150 4.67 9.70 7.68
N ILE A 151 5.89 9.28 8.00
CA ILE A 151 6.13 8.32 9.09
C ILE A 151 5.64 8.90 10.42
N ARG A 152 5.98 10.14 10.74
CA ARG A 152 5.47 10.81 11.95
C ARG A 152 3.94 10.89 11.97
N GLU A 153 3.30 11.18 10.82
CA GLU A 153 1.84 11.21 10.71
C GLU A 153 1.22 9.83 10.98
N LEU A 154 1.82 8.78 10.44
CA LEU A 154 1.32 7.41 10.61
C LEU A 154 1.53 6.89 12.05
N GLU A 155 2.65 7.24 12.69
CA GLU A 155 2.96 6.84 14.06
C GLU A 155 2.18 7.67 15.11
N GLY A 156 1.81 8.89 14.77
CA GLY A 156 1.05 9.79 15.64
C GLY A 156 -0.45 9.52 15.71
N ASN A 157 -0.93 8.64 14.90
CA ASN A 157 -2.32 8.18 14.87
C ASN A 157 -2.41 6.77 15.43
#